data_0b14b5e6be080e91b5c2643105065c6c
#
_entry.id   0b14b5e6be080e91b5c2643105065c6c
#
_cell.length_a   1.000
_cell.length_b   1.000
_cell.length_c   1.000
_cell.angle_alpha   90.00
_cell.angle_beta   90.00
_cell.angle_gamma   90.00
#
_symmetry.space_group_name_H-M   'P 1'
#
loop_
_entity.id
_entity.type
_entity.pdbx_description
1 polymer ?
#
loop_
_entity_poly.entity_id
_entity_poly.type
_entity_poly.pdbx_seq_one_letter_code
_entity_poly.pdbx_strand_id
1 'polypeptide(L)'
;DSIVKGFEAGQLIIVGARPGVGKSAFLLDLAESAARSGNETLFVSLEMSAAELTERLLARRSMATMDNLIDRDLNDETWGDIAAVSNRLERLPLHFWDKPAVTVNKIRGAAATIQNLRLIVVDYIGLMQADRRADSRNLELGQISRDLKNLASELQIPIIAAAQLNRGVDATERPTLLSLRDSGELEQNGSKVLFLWRIDEDGTVGVSVAKNRRGRQGVVQMSFDGSHQKFT
;
A
#
# COMPACT_ATOMS: atom_id res chain seq x y z
N ASP A 1 15.52 -0.55 -3.83
CA ASP A 1 16.13 -0.21 -2.53
C ASP A 1 17.30 0.78 -2.60
N SER A 2 18.03 0.86 -3.71
CA SER A 2 19.17 1.77 -3.84
C SER A 2 18.83 3.26 -3.65
N ILE A 3 17.58 3.67 -3.92
CA ILE A 3 17.09 5.05 -3.78
C ILE A 3 16.41 5.26 -2.43
N VAL A 4 15.48 4.38 -2.07
CA VAL A 4 14.66 4.53 -0.85
C VAL A 4 15.45 4.19 0.42
N LYS A 5 16.37 3.24 0.35
CA LYS A 5 17.17 2.70 1.49
C LYS A 5 16.30 2.25 2.67
N GLY A 6 15.14 1.68 2.34
CA GLY A 6 14.17 1.21 3.34
C GLY A 6 13.28 2.31 3.94
N PHE A 7 12.45 1.92 4.87
CA PHE A 7 11.55 2.80 5.62
C PHE A 7 11.97 2.80 7.09
N GLU A 8 12.17 3.99 7.63
CA GLU A 8 12.70 4.17 8.99
C GLU A 8 11.55 4.32 10.00
N ALA A 9 11.84 4.00 11.24
CA ALA A 9 10.94 4.20 12.37
C ALA A 9 10.41 5.64 12.44
N GLY A 10 9.14 5.81 12.75
CA GLY A 10 8.49 7.11 12.88
C GLY A 10 8.23 7.85 11.58
N GLN A 11 8.45 7.23 10.42
CA GLN A 11 8.17 7.85 9.12
C GLN A 11 6.74 7.59 8.64
N LEU A 12 6.11 8.62 8.07
CA LEU A 12 4.95 8.48 7.20
C LEU A 12 5.43 8.51 5.74
N ILE A 13 5.11 7.48 4.99
CA ILE A 13 5.40 7.32 3.58
C ILE A 13 4.10 7.43 2.81
N ILE A 14 4.01 8.35 1.86
CA ILE A 14 2.85 8.48 0.97
C ILE A 14 3.14 7.80 -0.35
N VAL A 15 2.23 6.96 -0.82
CA VAL A 15 2.29 6.33 -2.14
C VAL A 15 1.10 6.80 -2.97
N GLY A 16 1.37 7.67 -3.93
CA GLY A 16 0.36 8.24 -4.83
C GLY A 16 0.31 7.52 -6.18
N ALA A 17 -0.89 7.22 -6.66
CA ALA A 17 -1.11 6.69 -8.00
C ALA A 17 -2.51 7.04 -8.52
N ARG A 18 -2.68 7.01 -9.84
CA ARG A 18 -4.02 6.98 -10.46
C ARG A 18 -4.66 5.60 -10.27
N PRO A 19 -6.00 5.51 -10.30
CA PRO A 19 -6.69 4.23 -10.34
C PRO A 19 -6.18 3.34 -11.48
N GLY A 20 -6.09 2.03 -11.27
CA GLY A 20 -5.68 1.06 -12.27
C GLY A 20 -4.17 0.95 -12.56
N VAL A 21 -3.31 1.74 -11.90
CA VAL A 21 -1.84 1.68 -12.07
C VAL A 21 -1.19 0.53 -11.28
N GLY A 22 -1.93 -0.15 -10.40
CA GLY A 22 -1.38 -1.22 -9.58
C GLY A 22 -0.97 -0.79 -8.16
N LYS A 23 -1.48 0.34 -7.66
CA LYS A 23 -1.15 0.87 -6.32
C LYS A 23 -1.33 -0.16 -5.21
N SER A 24 -2.51 -0.80 -5.13
CA SER A 24 -2.81 -1.80 -4.09
C SER A 24 -1.91 -3.03 -4.20
N ALA A 25 -1.60 -3.48 -5.43
CA ALA A 25 -0.66 -4.55 -5.66
C ALA A 25 0.76 -4.19 -5.19
N PHE A 26 1.22 -2.96 -5.45
CA PHE A 26 2.51 -2.46 -4.97
C PHE A 26 2.57 -2.39 -3.44
N LEU A 27 1.52 -1.91 -2.79
CA LEU A 27 1.44 -1.88 -1.33
C LEU A 27 1.43 -3.28 -0.72
N LEU A 28 0.73 -4.21 -1.36
CA LEU A 28 0.68 -5.61 -0.94
C LEU A 28 2.05 -6.28 -1.10
N ASP A 29 2.81 -5.94 -2.17
CA ASP A 29 4.21 -6.37 -2.35
C ASP A 29 5.10 -5.90 -1.20
N LEU A 30 4.99 -4.64 -0.82
CA LEU A 30 5.78 -4.08 0.29
C LEU A 30 5.42 -4.75 1.62
N ALA A 31 4.13 -4.94 1.89
CA ALA A 31 3.64 -5.58 3.11
C ALA A 31 4.08 -7.04 3.19
N GLU A 32 3.91 -7.81 2.11
CA GLU A 32 4.35 -9.19 2.03
C GLU A 32 5.86 -9.32 2.17
N SER A 33 6.64 -8.46 1.51
CA SER A 33 8.10 -8.46 1.62
C SER A 33 8.56 -8.22 3.05
N ALA A 34 7.92 -7.29 3.75
CA ALA A 34 8.19 -7.04 5.17
C ALA A 34 7.86 -8.27 6.03
N ALA A 35 6.67 -8.86 5.84
CA ALA A 35 6.24 -10.05 6.58
C ALA A 35 7.14 -11.27 6.32
N ARG A 36 7.56 -11.49 5.07
CA ARG A 36 8.52 -12.55 4.72
C ARG A 36 9.90 -12.36 5.36
N SER A 37 10.25 -11.13 5.70
CA SER A 37 11.47 -10.82 6.45
C SER A 37 11.27 -10.94 7.97
N GLY A 38 10.13 -11.50 8.43
CA GLY A 38 9.81 -11.73 9.84
C GLY A 38 9.28 -10.50 10.57
N ASN A 39 8.87 -9.45 9.84
CA ASN A 39 8.32 -8.25 10.46
C ASN A 39 6.80 -8.34 10.56
N GLU A 40 6.27 -8.24 11.77
CA GLU A 40 4.83 -8.12 12.01
C GLU A 40 4.28 -6.91 11.26
N THR A 41 3.33 -7.14 10.37
CA THR A 41 2.79 -6.14 9.44
C THR A 41 1.28 -6.08 9.51
N LEU A 42 0.72 -4.89 9.72
CA LEU A 42 -0.71 -4.63 9.66
C LEU A 42 -1.05 -3.96 8.34
N PHE A 43 -1.90 -4.59 7.54
CA PHE A 43 -2.46 -4.04 6.31
C PHE A 43 -3.91 -3.63 6.54
N VAL A 44 -4.16 -2.33 6.57
CA VAL A 44 -5.49 -1.73 6.70
C VAL A 44 -6.05 -1.50 5.30
N SER A 45 -7.03 -2.31 4.92
CA SER A 45 -7.71 -2.21 3.62
C SER A 45 -9.07 -1.57 3.78
N LEU A 46 -9.31 -0.49 3.03
CA LEU A 46 -10.59 0.20 3.03
C LEU A 46 -11.36 0.04 1.72
N GLU A 47 -10.70 -0.48 0.68
CA GLU A 47 -11.28 -0.68 -0.65
C GLU A 47 -11.56 -2.16 -0.92
N MET A 48 -10.69 -3.04 -0.44
CA MET A 48 -10.74 -4.48 -0.71
C MET A 48 -10.92 -5.28 0.58
N SER A 49 -11.62 -6.39 0.49
CA SER A 49 -11.75 -7.35 1.59
C SER A 49 -10.43 -8.12 1.83
N ALA A 50 -10.27 -8.67 3.03
CA ALA A 50 -9.15 -9.56 3.35
C ALA A 50 -9.14 -10.81 2.43
N ALA A 51 -10.31 -11.28 2.00
CA ALA A 51 -10.43 -12.39 1.04
C ALA A 51 -9.81 -12.03 -0.32
N GLU A 52 -10.19 -10.88 -0.89
CA GLU A 52 -9.62 -10.40 -2.17
C GLU A 52 -8.11 -10.16 -2.10
N LEU A 53 -7.60 -9.65 -0.97
CA LEU A 53 -6.15 -9.50 -0.75
C LEU A 53 -5.46 -10.85 -0.68
N THR A 54 -6.10 -11.85 -0.06
CA THR A 54 -5.57 -13.22 0.02
C THR A 54 -5.54 -13.88 -1.36
N GLU A 55 -6.58 -13.71 -2.17
CA GLU A 55 -6.60 -14.19 -3.57
C GLU A 55 -5.45 -13.59 -4.39
N ARG A 56 -5.18 -12.28 -4.23
CA ARG A 56 -4.03 -11.63 -4.88
C ARG A 56 -2.69 -12.20 -4.40
N LEU A 57 -2.55 -12.53 -3.13
CA LEU A 57 -1.34 -13.21 -2.64
C LEU A 57 -1.21 -14.62 -3.18
N LEU A 58 -2.31 -15.36 -3.32
CA LEU A 58 -2.33 -16.69 -3.94
C LEU A 58 -1.90 -16.61 -5.41
N ALA A 59 -2.54 -15.73 -6.21
CA ALA A 59 -2.14 -15.52 -7.61
C ALA A 59 -0.66 -15.16 -7.75
N ARG A 60 -0.16 -14.31 -6.87
CA ARG A 60 1.24 -13.86 -6.87
C ARG A 60 2.25 -14.97 -6.60
N ARG A 61 1.88 -15.97 -5.85
CA ARG A 61 2.79 -17.00 -5.29
C ARG A 61 2.57 -18.39 -5.79
N SER A 62 1.45 -18.63 -6.45
CA SER A 62 1.12 -19.91 -7.08
C SER A 62 1.23 -19.83 -8.60
N MET A 63 0.94 -20.95 -9.25
CA MET A 63 0.83 -21.05 -10.70
C MET A 63 -0.51 -20.51 -11.22
N ALA A 64 -1.48 -20.23 -10.33
CA ALA A 64 -2.79 -19.71 -10.69
C ALA A 64 -2.73 -18.22 -11.00
N THR A 65 -3.37 -17.80 -12.09
CA THR A 65 -3.64 -16.39 -12.37
C THR A 65 -4.86 -15.90 -11.57
N MET A 66 -5.06 -14.57 -11.53
CA MET A 66 -6.29 -14.01 -10.95
C MET A 66 -7.54 -14.54 -11.66
N ASP A 67 -7.51 -14.66 -12.98
CA ASP A 67 -8.65 -15.18 -13.76
C ASP A 67 -8.96 -16.62 -13.37
N ASN A 68 -7.93 -17.50 -13.23
CA ASN A 68 -8.14 -18.87 -12.76
C ASN A 68 -8.81 -18.93 -11.39
N LEU A 69 -8.43 -18.03 -10.46
CA LEU A 69 -9.02 -17.99 -9.12
C LEU A 69 -10.47 -17.47 -9.14
N ILE A 70 -10.74 -16.45 -9.95
CA ILE A 70 -12.08 -15.85 -10.09
C ILE A 70 -13.05 -16.83 -10.75
N ASP A 71 -12.63 -17.46 -11.87
CA ASP A 71 -13.45 -18.36 -12.66
C ASP A 71 -13.49 -19.77 -12.05
N ARG A 72 -12.66 -20.04 -11.02
CA ARG A 72 -12.47 -21.36 -10.40
C ARG A 72 -12.07 -22.44 -11.42
N ASP A 73 -11.36 -22.01 -12.47
CA ASP A 73 -10.81 -22.91 -13.50
C ASP A 73 -9.40 -23.36 -13.10
N LEU A 74 -9.38 -24.43 -12.30
CA LEU A 74 -8.16 -24.93 -11.67
C LEU A 74 -8.06 -26.45 -11.89
N ASN A 75 -6.92 -26.91 -12.38
CA ASN A 75 -6.61 -28.35 -12.46
C ASN A 75 -5.99 -28.85 -11.13
N ASP A 76 -5.83 -30.16 -11.00
CA ASP A 76 -5.33 -30.80 -9.77
C ASP A 76 -3.93 -30.31 -9.39
N GLU A 77 -3.05 -30.05 -10.35
CA GLU A 77 -1.70 -29.53 -10.11
C GLU A 77 -1.75 -28.12 -9.52
N THR A 78 -2.54 -27.23 -10.13
CA THR A 78 -2.73 -25.86 -9.65
C THR A 78 -3.36 -25.85 -8.26
N TRP A 79 -4.34 -26.73 -7.99
CA TRP A 79 -4.92 -26.88 -6.65
C TRP A 79 -3.87 -27.32 -5.62
N GLY A 80 -3.00 -28.26 -5.96
CA GLY A 80 -1.91 -28.71 -5.09
C GLY A 80 -0.94 -27.56 -4.76
N ASP A 81 -0.59 -26.74 -5.77
CA ASP A 81 0.29 -25.58 -5.56
C ASP A 81 -0.38 -24.49 -4.71
N ILE A 82 -1.66 -24.19 -4.98
CA ILE A 82 -2.44 -23.24 -4.14
C ILE A 82 -2.45 -23.69 -2.68
N ALA A 83 -2.69 -24.97 -2.40
CA ALA A 83 -2.69 -25.50 -1.04
C ALA A 83 -1.31 -25.33 -0.36
N ALA A 84 -0.24 -25.60 -1.09
CA ALA A 84 1.12 -25.43 -0.58
C ALA A 84 1.45 -23.94 -0.33
N VAL A 85 0.98 -23.03 -1.20
CA VAL A 85 1.15 -21.59 -1.03
C VAL A 85 0.32 -21.08 0.15
N SER A 86 -0.94 -21.50 0.28
CA SER A 86 -1.82 -21.13 1.40
C SER A 86 -1.18 -21.45 2.76
N ASN A 87 -0.66 -22.68 2.92
CA ASN A 87 0.05 -23.07 4.14
C ASN A 87 1.28 -22.19 4.47
N ARG A 88 1.93 -21.64 3.44
CA ARG A 88 3.04 -20.70 3.62
C ARG A 88 2.55 -19.29 3.99
N LEU A 89 1.47 -18.84 3.36
CA LEU A 89 0.88 -17.51 3.62
C LEU A 89 0.29 -17.43 5.04
N GLU A 90 -0.36 -18.48 5.53
CA GLU A 90 -0.89 -18.55 6.89
C GLU A 90 0.16 -18.35 7.99
N ARG A 91 1.42 -18.64 7.70
CA ARG A 91 2.54 -18.48 8.64
C ARG A 91 3.20 -17.11 8.57
N LEU A 92 2.81 -16.27 7.60
CA LEU A 92 3.34 -14.93 7.50
C LEU A 92 2.77 -14.03 8.60
N PRO A 93 3.61 -13.23 9.27
CA PRO A 93 3.15 -12.23 10.22
C PRO A 93 2.53 -11.02 9.48
N LEU A 94 1.48 -11.29 8.69
CA LEU A 94 0.73 -10.31 7.91
C LEU A 94 -0.73 -10.33 8.31
N HIS A 95 -1.18 -9.25 8.93
CA HIS A 95 -2.52 -9.09 9.47
C HIS A 95 -3.34 -8.19 8.57
N PHE A 96 -4.48 -8.66 8.07
CA PHE A 96 -5.43 -7.85 7.31
C PHE A 96 -6.52 -7.30 8.23
N TRP A 97 -6.83 -6.03 8.04
CA TRP A 97 -7.93 -5.36 8.70
C TRP A 97 -8.77 -4.58 7.69
N ASP A 98 -9.94 -5.12 7.35
CA ASP A 98 -10.86 -4.64 6.33
C ASP A 98 -12.18 -4.11 6.91
N LYS A 99 -12.13 -3.54 8.12
CA LYS A 99 -13.33 -3.01 8.78
C LYS A 99 -13.72 -1.65 8.22
N PRO A 100 -15.03 -1.35 8.16
CA PRO A 100 -15.52 -0.05 7.68
C PRO A 100 -15.24 1.09 8.67
N ALA A 101 -15.36 2.33 8.18
CA ALA A 101 -15.30 3.55 8.99
C ALA A 101 -14.02 3.64 9.84
N VAL A 102 -12.86 3.45 9.20
CA VAL A 102 -11.56 3.47 9.87
C VAL A 102 -11.13 4.90 10.21
N THR A 103 -10.75 5.11 11.47
CA THR A 103 -10.07 6.31 11.95
C THR A 103 -8.66 5.97 12.44
N VAL A 104 -7.81 6.98 12.65
CA VAL A 104 -6.45 6.75 13.14
C VAL A 104 -6.45 6.14 14.56
N ASN A 105 -7.42 6.51 15.40
CA ASN A 105 -7.57 5.91 16.73
C ASN A 105 -7.95 4.43 16.66
N LYS A 106 -8.77 4.02 15.69
CA LYS A 106 -9.07 2.60 15.47
C LYS A 106 -7.82 1.83 15.01
N ILE A 107 -7.00 2.43 14.11
CA ILE A 107 -5.71 1.82 13.71
C ILE A 107 -4.79 1.67 14.92
N ARG A 108 -4.70 2.69 15.79
CA ARG A 108 -3.93 2.60 17.05
C ARG A 108 -4.39 1.45 17.92
N GLY A 109 -5.70 1.28 18.08
CA GLY A 109 -6.28 0.16 18.84
C GLY A 109 -5.92 -1.19 18.24
N ALA A 110 -6.03 -1.36 16.92
CA ALA A 110 -5.64 -2.59 16.24
C ALA A 110 -4.15 -2.86 16.36
N ALA A 111 -3.31 -1.84 16.17
CA ALA A 111 -1.86 -1.94 16.31
C ALA A 111 -1.43 -2.40 17.71
N ALA A 112 -2.14 -1.97 18.76
CA ALA A 112 -1.86 -2.37 20.14
C ALA A 112 -2.13 -3.87 20.41
N THR A 113 -2.91 -4.55 19.58
CA THR A 113 -3.16 -5.99 19.71
C THR A 113 -2.10 -6.87 19.07
N ILE A 114 -1.22 -6.30 18.24
CA ILE A 114 -0.18 -7.03 17.52
C ILE A 114 1.17 -6.81 18.22
N GLN A 115 1.70 -7.88 18.79
CA GLN A 115 3.01 -7.81 19.45
C GLN A 115 4.12 -7.61 18.40
N ASN A 116 5.10 -6.77 18.74
CA ASN A 116 6.27 -6.49 17.87
C ASN A 116 5.90 -5.98 16.47
N LEU A 117 4.79 -5.27 16.31
CA LEU A 117 4.40 -4.65 15.04
C LEU A 117 5.54 -3.79 14.49
N ARG A 118 5.86 -3.93 13.19
CA ARG A 118 6.98 -3.25 12.52
C ARG A 118 6.57 -2.39 11.34
N LEU A 119 5.40 -2.62 10.78
CA LEU A 119 4.89 -1.88 9.62
C LEU A 119 3.37 -1.77 9.68
N ILE A 120 2.86 -0.59 9.34
CA ILE A 120 1.44 -0.41 9.02
C ILE A 120 1.34 0.05 7.57
N VAL A 121 0.45 -0.57 6.80
CA VAL A 121 0.07 -0.16 5.45
C VAL A 121 -1.40 0.22 5.45
N VAL A 122 -1.76 1.34 4.81
CA VAL A 122 -3.14 1.85 4.71
C VAL A 122 -3.52 2.04 3.24
N ASP A 123 -4.47 1.28 2.74
CA ASP A 123 -4.98 1.40 1.36
C ASP A 123 -6.48 1.69 1.36
N TYR A 124 -6.90 2.91 1.14
CA TYR A 124 -6.18 4.17 1.00
C TYR A 124 -6.79 5.25 1.90
N ILE A 125 -6.00 6.26 2.26
CA ILE A 125 -6.38 7.30 3.21
C ILE A 125 -7.62 8.10 2.79
N GLY A 126 -7.92 8.16 1.49
CA GLY A 126 -9.12 8.83 0.98
C GLY A 126 -10.45 8.17 1.41
N LEU A 127 -10.45 6.97 1.97
CA LEU A 127 -11.64 6.32 2.55
C LEU A 127 -11.67 6.37 4.09
N MET A 128 -10.59 6.85 4.72
CA MET A 128 -10.57 7.04 6.17
C MET A 128 -11.49 8.17 6.60
N GLN A 129 -11.91 8.10 7.84
CA GLN A 129 -12.63 9.18 8.53
C GLN A 129 -11.69 9.85 9.54
N ALA A 130 -11.79 11.15 9.69
CA ALA A 130 -11.11 11.83 10.78
C ALA A 130 -11.79 11.53 12.12
N ASP A 131 -11.02 11.51 13.20
CA ASP A 131 -11.54 11.35 14.57
C ASP A 131 -12.36 12.56 15.01
N ARG A 132 -12.19 13.71 14.34
CA ARG A 132 -12.96 14.95 14.55
C ARG A 132 -13.50 15.45 13.22
N ARG A 133 -14.72 16.00 13.25
CA ARG A 133 -15.36 16.56 12.07
C ARG A 133 -14.54 17.76 11.54
N ALA A 134 -14.33 17.80 10.22
CA ALA A 134 -13.70 18.91 9.53
C ALA A 134 -14.69 19.57 8.55
N ASP A 135 -14.47 20.84 8.24
CA ASP A 135 -15.36 21.64 7.38
C ASP A 135 -15.24 21.26 5.89
N SER A 136 -14.17 20.60 5.50
CA SER A 136 -13.97 20.13 4.13
C SER A 136 -13.18 18.82 4.09
N ARG A 137 -13.34 18.06 2.99
CA ARG A 137 -12.59 16.81 2.78
C ARG A 137 -11.07 17.02 2.77
N ASN A 138 -10.61 18.14 2.24
CA ASN A 138 -9.18 18.47 2.20
C ASN A 138 -8.62 18.69 3.61
N LEU A 139 -9.34 19.42 4.46
CA LEU A 139 -8.97 19.58 5.86
C LEU A 139 -9.00 18.26 6.62
N GLU A 140 -9.98 17.42 6.33
CA GLU A 140 -10.09 16.08 6.91
C GLU A 140 -8.89 15.21 6.55
N LEU A 141 -8.50 15.16 5.27
CA LEU A 141 -7.30 14.42 4.81
C LEU A 141 -6.01 14.98 5.42
N GLY A 142 -5.92 16.30 5.56
CA GLY A 142 -4.81 16.95 6.26
C GLY A 142 -4.71 16.49 7.71
N GLN A 143 -5.83 16.46 8.42
CA GLN A 143 -5.88 15.97 9.80
C GLN A 143 -5.48 14.48 9.89
N ILE A 144 -6.07 13.61 9.05
CA ILE A 144 -5.75 12.18 8.98
C ILE A 144 -4.24 11.97 8.75
N SER A 145 -3.65 12.69 7.80
CA SER A 145 -2.21 12.54 7.50
C SER A 145 -1.32 12.97 8.67
N ARG A 146 -1.71 14.02 9.38
CA ARG A 146 -1.02 14.50 10.58
C ARG A 146 -1.10 13.48 11.71
N ASP A 147 -2.29 12.92 11.91
CA ASP A 147 -2.52 11.91 12.94
C ASP A 147 -1.80 10.59 12.63
N LEU A 148 -1.75 10.16 11.35
CA LEU A 148 -0.95 9.00 10.93
C LEU A 148 0.56 9.24 11.16
N LYS A 149 1.05 10.46 10.88
CA LYS A 149 2.44 10.80 11.17
C LYS A 149 2.73 10.76 12.67
N ASN A 150 1.84 11.29 13.50
CA ASN A 150 1.95 11.24 14.95
C ASN A 150 1.94 9.79 15.45
N LEU A 151 1.05 8.95 14.92
CA LEU A 151 0.98 7.52 15.22
C LEU A 151 2.28 6.79 14.84
N ALA A 152 2.85 7.07 13.66
CA ALA A 152 4.16 6.51 13.27
C ALA A 152 5.26 6.87 14.27
N SER A 153 5.30 8.14 14.70
CA SER A 153 6.27 8.61 15.71
C SER A 153 6.01 8.01 17.10
N GLU A 154 4.76 7.84 17.50
CA GLU A 154 4.35 7.24 18.77
C GLU A 154 4.77 5.76 18.84
N LEU A 155 4.43 4.99 17.80
CA LEU A 155 4.74 3.56 17.72
C LEU A 155 6.19 3.27 17.35
N GLN A 156 6.97 4.28 16.91
CA GLN A 156 8.33 4.13 16.40
C GLN A 156 8.44 3.10 15.26
N ILE A 157 7.43 3.07 14.38
CA ILE A 157 7.41 2.23 13.17
C ILE A 157 7.06 3.06 11.93
N PRO A 158 7.42 2.63 10.71
CA PRO A 158 6.94 3.26 9.50
C PRO A 158 5.46 2.99 9.26
N ILE A 159 4.76 4.00 8.72
CA ILE A 159 3.41 3.87 8.18
C ILE A 159 3.46 4.22 6.70
N ILE A 160 3.01 3.31 5.84
CA ILE A 160 2.84 3.55 4.40
C ILE A 160 1.36 3.80 4.14
N ALA A 161 1.03 4.96 3.58
CA ALA A 161 -0.35 5.32 3.30
C ALA A 161 -0.52 5.63 1.81
N ALA A 162 -1.47 4.92 1.19
CA ALA A 162 -1.84 5.19 -0.18
C ALA A 162 -2.67 6.47 -0.31
N ALA A 163 -2.45 7.22 -1.37
CA ALA A 163 -3.25 8.35 -1.77
C ALA A 163 -3.65 8.23 -3.24
N GLN A 164 -4.84 8.67 -3.57
CA GLN A 164 -5.30 8.74 -4.95
C GLN A 164 -4.93 10.11 -5.54
N LEU A 165 -4.39 10.11 -6.75
CA LEU A 165 -4.08 11.36 -7.45
C LEU A 165 -5.32 11.95 -8.12
N ASN A 166 -5.33 13.27 -8.30
CA ASN A 166 -6.41 14.00 -8.93
C ASN A 166 -6.68 13.53 -10.35
N ARG A 167 -7.95 13.68 -10.78
CA ARG A 167 -8.41 13.24 -12.11
C ARG A 167 -7.72 13.96 -13.27
N GLY A 168 -7.15 15.13 -13.05
CA GLY A 168 -6.43 15.90 -14.07
C GLY A 168 -5.02 15.38 -14.41
N VAL A 169 -4.50 14.39 -13.67
CA VAL A 169 -3.22 13.74 -13.96
C VAL A 169 -3.48 12.52 -14.83
N ASP A 170 -2.87 12.44 -16.01
CA ASP A 170 -2.94 11.24 -16.86
C ASP A 170 -2.24 10.05 -16.17
N ALA A 171 -2.72 8.84 -16.40
CA ALA A 171 -2.14 7.63 -15.83
C ALA A 171 -0.74 7.32 -16.41
N THR A 172 -0.46 7.82 -17.63
CA THR A 172 0.81 7.68 -18.37
C THR A 172 1.76 8.83 -18.11
N GLU A 173 1.29 9.94 -17.54
CA GLU A 173 2.14 11.08 -17.19
C GLU A 173 2.80 10.85 -15.83
N ARG A 174 4.11 11.14 -15.74
CA ARG A 174 4.84 11.09 -14.48
C ARG A 174 4.28 12.10 -13.49
N PRO A 175 3.70 11.65 -12.34
CA PRO A 175 3.16 12.56 -11.36
C PRO A 175 4.26 13.36 -10.64
N THR A 176 3.88 14.54 -10.19
CA THR A 176 4.72 15.43 -9.36
C THR A 176 4.05 15.67 -8.01
N LEU A 177 4.71 16.36 -7.09
CA LEU A 177 4.10 16.74 -5.80
C LEU A 177 2.83 17.59 -5.99
N LEU A 178 2.73 18.37 -7.07
CA LEU A 178 1.51 19.10 -7.44
C LEU A 178 0.32 18.18 -7.74
N SER A 179 0.57 16.92 -8.09
CA SER A 179 -0.48 15.91 -8.33
C SER A 179 -1.23 15.52 -7.04
N LEU A 180 -0.68 15.86 -5.86
CA LEU A 180 -1.33 15.77 -4.55
C LEU A 180 -2.03 17.08 -4.15
N ARG A 181 -2.31 17.99 -5.08
CA ARG A 181 -2.65 19.41 -4.85
C ARG A 181 -3.86 19.65 -3.94
N ASP A 182 -4.85 18.75 -3.95
CA ASP A 182 -6.00 18.86 -3.02
C ASP A 182 -5.64 18.37 -1.60
N SER A 183 -4.41 17.96 -1.39
CA SER A 183 -3.87 17.39 -0.16
C SER A 183 -2.45 17.88 0.12
N GLY A 184 -2.20 19.19 0.00
CA GLY A 184 -0.88 19.79 0.29
C GLY A 184 -0.31 19.38 1.65
N GLU A 185 -1.18 19.08 2.61
CA GLU A 185 -0.79 18.53 3.90
C GLU A 185 -0.24 17.09 3.82
N LEU A 186 -0.69 16.27 2.84
CA LEU A 186 -0.10 14.95 2.62
C LEU A 186 1.37 15.07 2.23
N GLU A 187 1.66 16.02 1.34
CA GLU A 187 3.04 16.32 0.98
C GLU A 187 3.83 16.77 2.19
N GLN A 188 3.32 17.74 2.96
CA GLN A 188 4.03 18.29 4.11
C GLN A 188 4.29 17.24 5.20
N ASN A 189 3.30 16.40 5.51
CA ASN A 189 3.38 15.40 6.56
C ASN A 189 4.20 14.17 6.15
N GLY A 190 4.22 13.82 4.85
CA GLY A 190 5.01 12.72 4.32
C GLY A 190 6.51 12.93 4.50
N SER A 191 7.20 11.96 5.09
CA SER A 191 8.66 11.91 5.15
C SER A 191 9.26 11.51 3.80
N LYS A 192 8.58 10.60 3.11
CA LYS A 192 8.85 10.18 1.73
C LYS A 192 7.54 10.22 0.95
N VAL A 193 7.62 10.60 -0.32
CA VAL A 193 6.50 10.56 -1.26
C VAL A 193 6.94 9.79 -2.50
N LEU A 194 6.24 8.73 -2.80
CA LEU A 194 6.44 7.90 -3.97
C LEU A 194 5.25 8.08 -4.92
N PHE A 195 5.51 8.06 -6.22
CA PHE A 195 4.46 8.04 -7.22
C PHE A 195 4.65 6.86 -8.16
N LEU A 196 3.53 6.22 -8.50
CA LEU A 196 3.46 5.20 -9.53
C LEU A 196 2.68 5.75 -10.74
N TRP A 197 3.16 5.45 -11.95
CA TRP A 197 2.47 5.74 -13.18
C TRP A 197 2.77 4.67 -14.23
N ARG A 198 1.86 4.49 -15.17
CA ARG A 198 2.04 3.56 -16.29
C ARG A 198 2.97 4.20 -17.32
N ILE A 199 4.01 3.50 -17.75
CA ILE A 199 4.92 3.98 -18.80
C ILE A 199 4.42 3.53 -20.18
N ASP A 200 3.94 2.29 -20.27
CA ASP A 200 3.45 1.67 -21.50
C ASP A 200 2.26 0.74 -21.24
N GLU A 201 1.72 0.16 -22.31
CA GLU A 201 0.62 -0.82 -22.26
C GLU A 201 1.11 -2.24 -21.87
N ASP A 202 2.40 -2.50 -21.99
CA ASP A 202 3.04 -3.81 -21.71
C ASP A 202 3.26 -4.06 -20.20
N GLY A 203 2.78 -3.16 -19.37
CA GLY A 203 2.82 -3.31 -17.90
C GLY A 203 4.06 -2.69 -17.26
N THR A 204 4.84 -1.88 -17.97
CA THR A 204 5.92 -1.12 -17.35
C THR A 204 5.36 0.01 -16.49
N VAL A 205 5.75 0.01 -15.21
CA VAL A 205 5.34 1.03 -14.24
C VAL A 205 6.55 1.81 -13.75
N GLY A 206 6.47 3.12 -13.85
CA GLY A 206 7.44 4.02 -13.24
C GLY A 206 7.16 4.18 -11.75
N VAL A 207 8.21 4.13 -10.94
CA VAL A 207 8.16 4.45 -9.52
C VAL A 207 9.14 5.57 -9.24
N SER A 208 8.62 6.76 -8.86
CA SER A 208 9.47 7.89 -8.49
C SER A 208 9.46 8.12 -6.98
N VAL A 209 10.62 8.42 -6.44
CA VAL A 209 10.78 9.01 -5.11
C VAL A 209 10.80 10.52 -5.31
N ALA A 210 9.64 11.16 -5.25
CA ALA A 210 9.48 12.60 -5.51
C ALA A 210 9.87 13.46 -4.30
N LYS A 211 9.80 12.89 -3.10
CA LYS A 211 10.27 13.50 -1.85
C LYS A 211 10.97 12.46 -0.99
N ASN A 212 12.11 12.81 -0.46
CA ASN A 212 12.84 12.01 0.53
C ASN A 212 13.61 12.95 1.47
N ARG A 213 13.15 13.10 2.72
CA ARG A 213 13.76 14.06 3.66
C ARG A 213 15.18 13.70 4.07
N ARG A 214 15.57 12.42 4.00
CA ARG A 214 16.87 11.92 4.45
C ARG A 214 17.67 11.18 3.40
N GLY A 215 17.28 11.31 2.12
CA GLY A 215 17.92 10.55 1.06
C GLY A 215 17.75 11.18 -0.32
N ARG A 216 18.10 10.42 -1.33
CA ARG A 216 18.03 10.86 -2.72
C ARG A 216 16.61 10.72 -3.27
N GLN A 217 16.29 11.57 -4.23
CA GLN A 217 15.18 11.38 -5.15
C GLN A 217 15.66 10.58 -6.34
N GLY A 218 14.75 9.96 -7.05
CA GLY A 218 15.07 9.19 -8.25
C GLY A 218 13.86 8.48 -8.84
N VAL A 219 14.09 7.77 -9.92
CA VAL A 219 13.09 7.00 -10.64
C VAL A 219 13.63 5.62 -10.90
N VAL A 220 12.79 4.62 -10.75
CA VAL A 220 13.02 3.25 -11.20
C VAL A 220 11.86 2.81 -12.06
N GLN A 221 12.09 1.85 -12.93
CA GLN A 221 11.05 1.17 -13.70
C GLN A 221 10.90 -0.25 -13.15
N MET A 222 9.68 -0.74 -13.12
CA MET A 222 9.31 -2.08 -12.70
C MET A 222 8.33 -2.66 -13.71
N SER A 223 8.35 -3.96 -13.91
CA SER A 223 7.31 -4.65 -14.66
C SER A 223 6.18 -5.05 -13.72
N PHE A 224 4.94 -4.83 -14.13
CA PHE A 224 3.75 -5.27 -13.41
C PHE A 224 3.04 -6.37 -14.21
N ASP A 225 3.09 -7.57 -13.69
CA ASP A 225 2.28 -8.70 -14.17
C ASP A 225 0.89 -8.62 -13.56
N GLY A 226 -0.08 -8.17 -14.35
CA GLY A 226 -1.47 -8.04 -13.93
C GLY A 226 -2.13 -9.38 -13.63
N SER A 227 -1.75 -10.45 -14.36
CA SER A 227 -2.32 -11.79 -14.19
C SER A 227 -1.97 -12.40 -12.82
N HIS A 228 -0.75 -12.15 -12.34
CA HIS A 228 -0.28 -12.59 -11.04
C HIS A 228 -0.21 -11.46 -10.00
N GLN A 229 -0.69 -10.24 -10.31
CA GLN A 229 -0.69 -9.10 -9.40
C GLN A 229 0.68 -8.81 -8.77
N LYS A 230 1.76 -8.92 -9.55
CA LYS A 230 3.15 -8.95 -9.08
C LYS A 230 4.00 -7.88 -9.77
N PHE A 231 4.81 -7.18 -8.97
CA PHE A 231 5.90 -6.32 -9.46
C PHE A 231 7.24 -7.07 -9.49
N THR A 232 8.04 -6.81 -10.56
CA THR A 232 9.40 -7.36 -10.74
C THR A 232 10.36 -6.30 -11.29
#